data_01451c669b5a0a32664f7daca161cf87
#
_entry.id   01451c669b5a0a32664f7daca161cf87
#
_cell.length_a   1.000
_cell.length_b   1.000
_cell.length_c   1.000
_cell.angle_alpha   90.00
_cell.angle_beta   90.00
_cell.angle_gamma   90.00
#
_symmetry.space_group_name_H-M   'P 1'
#
loop_
_entity.id
_entity.type
_entity.pdbx_description
1 polymer ?
#
loop_
_entity_poly.entity_id
_entity_poly.type
_entity_poly.pdbx_seq_one_letter_code
_entity_poly.pdbx_strand_id
1 'polypeptide(L)'
;MLDESYYRKTDEIISRYVRDARSLIPIMQDIQAEYRYLPPELLSYVAKQIGITEAKAYSVATFYENFSFEAKGKYVIKVCDGTACHVRHSTPVLEALWKELGLSKKKHTTDDMMFTVETVSCLGACGLAPTMMVNEQVYPSMTPEKALALIEELRGKGK
;
A
#
# COMPACT_ATOMS: atom_id res chain seq x y z
N MET A 1 -6.08 -18.88 -6.01
CA MET A 1 -7.21 -19.16 -5.10
C MET A 1 -6.73 -18.91 -3.69
N LEU A 2 -7.42 -18.05 -2.94
CA LEU A 2 -7.05 -17.74 -1.56
C LEU A 2 -7.36 -18.93 -0.64
N ASP A 3 -6.58 -19.06 0.44
CA ASP A 3 -6.80 -20.07 1.45
C ASP A 3 -8.09 -19.80 2.25
N GLU A 4 -8.71 -20.84 2.81
CA GLU A 4 -9.95 -20.75 3.60
C GLU A 4 -9.83 -19.80 4.81
N SER A 5 -8.61 -19.65 5.34
CA SER A 5 -8.31 -18.71 6.42
C SER A 5 -8.64 -17.24 6.05
N TYR A 6 -8.46 -16.86 4.79
CA TYR A 6 -8.80 -15.51 4.29
C TYR A 6 -10.30 -15.25 4.36
N TYR A 7 -11.11 -16.21 3.97
CA TYR A 7 -12.57 -16.08 4.01
C TYR A 7 -13.10 -16.06 5.44
N ARG A 8 -12.55 -16.88 6.32
CA ARG A 8 -12.91 -16.90 7.75
C ARG A 8 -12.62 -15.55 8.42
N LYS A 9 -11.44 -14.99 8.17
CA LYS A 9 -11.06 -13.68 8.71
C LYS A 9 -11.92 -12.56 8.12
N THR A 10 -12.26 -12.67 6.84
CA THR A 10 -13.17 -11.71 6.19
C THR A 10 -14.56 -11.78 6.80
N ASP A 11 -15.08 -12.97 7.13
CA ASP A 11 -16.36 -13.13 7.83
C ASP A 11 -16.35 -12.50 9.23
N GLU A 12 -15.26 -12.63 9.98
CA GLU A 12 -15.06 -11.92 11.25
C GLU A 12 -15.14 -10.40 11.07
N ILE A 13 -14.52 -9.87 10.02
CA ILE A 13 -14.58 -8.44 9.69
C ILE A 13 -16.02 -8.04 9.35
N ILE A 14 -16.68 -8.76 8.42
CA ILE A 14 -18.05 -8.48 7.99
C ILE A 14 -19.01 -8.51 9.20
N SER A 15 -18.80 -9.41 10.15
CA SER A 15 -19.66 -9.56 11.32
C SER A 15 -19.73 -8.32 12.23
N ARG A 16 -18.75 -7.42 12.12
CA ARG A 16 -18.70 -6.16 12.87
C ARG A 16 -19.61 -5.08 12.28
N TYR A 17 -20.12 -5.29 11.08
CA TYR A 17 -20.86 -4.30 10.30
C TYR A 17 -22.27 -4.77 9.94
N VAL A 18 -23.14 -3.82 9.66
CA VAL A 18 -24.45 -4.12 9.08
C VAL A 18 -24.24 -4.63 7.64
N ARG A 19 -24.91 -5.71 7.27
CA ARG A 19 -24.79 -6.31 5.93
C ARG A 19 -25.61 -5.52 4.90
N ASP A 20 -25.13 -4.33 4.56
CA ASP A 20 -25.71 -3.48 3.52
C ASP A 20 -24.62 -2.71 2.75
N ALA A 21 -25.03 -2.00 1.69
CA ALA A 21 -24.12 -1.26 0.82
C ALA A 21 -23.31 -0.15 1.52
N ARG A 22 -23.80 0.38 2.65
CA ARG A 22 -23.14 1.45 3.41
C ARG A 22 -21.87 0.93 4.10
N SER A 23 -21.82 -0.35 4.39
CA SER A 23 -20.68 -0.99 5.05
C SER A 23 -19.55 -1.39 4.11
N LEU A 24 -19.70 -1.22 2.80
CA LEU A 24 -18.70 -1.64 1.82
C LEU A 24 -17.32 -1.00 2.09
N ILE A 25 -17.27 0.33 2.22
CA ILE A 25 -16.00 1.05 2.41
C ILE A 25 -15.30 0.65 3.71
N PRO A 26 -15.94 0.69 4.89
CA PRO A 26 -15.26 0.28 6.12
C PRO A 26 -14.84 -1.20 6.13
N ILE A 27 -15.60 -2.10 5.52
CA ILE A 27 -15.19 -3.51 5.36
C ILE A 27 -13.94 -3.61 4.48
N MET A 28 -13.90 -2.92 3.35
CA MET A 28 -12.71 -2.89 2.47
C MET A 28 -11.48 -2.30 3.18
N GLN A 29 -11.66 -1.27 4.00
CA GLN A 29 -10.58 -0.67 4.80
C GLN A 29 -10.01 -1.68 5.80
N ASP A 30 -10.86 -2.41 6.52
CA ASP A 30 -10.42 -3.44 7.48
C ASP A 30 -9.72 -4.61 6.77
N ILE A 31 -10.22 -5.04 5.62
CA ILE A 31 -9.58 -6.09 4.81
C ILE A 31 -8.19 -5.62 4.36
N GLN A 32 -8.09 -4.40 3.84
CA GLN A 32 -6.80 -3.85 3.41
C GLN A 32 -5.84 -3.62 4.58
N ALA A 33 -6.32 -3.26 5.76
CA ALA A 33 -5.49 -3.16 6.96
C ALA A 33 -4.93 -4.53 7.38
N GLU A 34 -5.74 -5.59 7.29
CA GLU A 34 -5.34 -6.97 7.62
C GLU A 34 -4.31 -7.53 6.63
N TYR A 35 -4.56 -7.40 5.32
CA TYR A 35 -3.75 -8.04 4.28
C TYR A 35 -2.78 -7.09 3.57
N ARG A 36 -2.84 -5.80 3.86
CA ARG A 36 -2.11 -4.68 3.21
C ARG A 36 -2.48 -4.42 1.75
N TYR A 37 -3.42 -5.17 1.21
CA TYR A 37 -4.04 -4.96 -0.09
C TYR A 37 -5.47 -5.50 -0.06
N LEU A 38 -6.23 -5.26 -1.12
CA LEU A 38 -7.60 -5.72 -1.27
C LEU A 38 -7.65 -6.86 -2.29
N PRO A 39 -7.58 -8.14 -1.87
CA PRO A 39 -7.66 -9.26 -2.80
C PRO A 39 -8.95 -9.21 -3.63
N PRO A 40 -8.88 -9.30 -4.97
CA PRO A 40 -10.07 -9.26 -5.82
C PRO A 40 -11.11 -10.32 -5.45
N GLU A 41 -10.68 -11.51 -5.08
CA GLU A 41 -11.55 -12.60 -4.67
C GLU A 41 -12.35 -12.27 -3.40
N LEU A 42 -11.72 -11.60 -2.43
CA LEU A 42 -12.40 -11.16 -1.22
C LEU A 42 -13.37 -10.01 -1.50
N LEU A 43 -13.05 -9.13 -2.44
CA LEU A 43 -13.97 -8.07 -2.85
C LEU A 43 -15.25 -8.64 -3.45
N SER A 44 -15.15 -9.64 -4.33
CA SER A 44 -16.30 -10.36 -4.89
C SER A 44 -17.09 -11.09 -3.81
N TYR A 45 -16.38 -11.68 -2.84
CA TYR A 45 -17.00 -12.36 -1.70
C TYR A 45 -17.79 -11.39 -0.82
N VAL A 46 -17.20 -10.26 -0.43
CA VAL A 46 -17.83 -9.20 0.35
C VAL A 46 -19.09 -8.68 -0.35
N ALA A 47 -19.01 -8.41 -1.66
CA ALA A 47 -20.16 -7.95 -2.44
C ALA A 47 -21.37 -8.88 -2.30
N LYS A 48 -21.14 -10.20 -2.39
CA LYS A 48 -22.18 -11.22 -2.19
C LYS A 48 -22.74 -11.21 -0.77
N GLN A 49 -21.88 -11.08 0.25
CA GLN A 49 -22.26 -11.11 1.65
C GLN A 49 -23.12 -9.90 2.08
N ILE A 50 -22.88 -8.73 1.50
CA ILE A 50 -23.63 -7.51 1.80
C ILE A 50 -24.73 -7.19 0.79
N GLY A 51 -24.96 -8.06 -0.20
CA GLY A 51 -26.06 -7.96 -1.14
C GLY A 51 -25.94 -6.88 -2.21
N ILE A 52 -24.71 -6.60 -2.68
CA ILE A 52 -24.46 -5.69 -3.80
C ILE A 52 -23.82 -6.42 -4.98
N THR A 53 -23.82 -5.79 -6.16
CA THR A 53 -23.15 -6.33 -7.33
C THR A 53 -21.64 -6.20 -7.23
N GLU A 54 -20.91 -7.15 -7.80
CA GLU A 54 -19.44 -7.07 -7.90
C GLU A 54 -19.00 -5.80 -8.63
N ALA A 55 -19.70 -5.42 -9.71
CA ALA A 55 -19.42 -4.19 -10.45
C ALA A 55 -19.50 -2.94 -9.57
N LYS A 56 -20.46 -2.88 -8.64
CA LYS A 56 -20.57 -1.77 -7.67
C LYS A 56 -19.39 -1.78 -6.71
N ALA A 57 -19.01 -2.93 -6.18
CA ALA A 57 -17.87 -3.06 -5.27
C ALA A 57 -16.57 -2.63 -5.96
N TYR A 58 -16.31 -3.10 -7.18
CA TYR A 58 -15.14 -2.72 -7.96
C TYR A 58 -15.14 -1.23 -8.32
N SER A 59 -16.29 -0.64 -8.69
CA SER A 59 -16.35 0.79 -9.00
C SER A 59 -15.98 1.66 -7.81
N VAL A 60 -16.34 1.28 -6.61
CA VAL A 60 -15.96 1.98 -5.37
C VAL A 60 -14.48 1.75 -5.07
N ALA A 61 -14.01 0.51 -5.13
CA ALA A 61 -12.62 0.17 -4.82
C ALA A 61 -11.61 0.83 -5.78
N THR A 62 -11.97 1.00 -7.05
CA THR A 62 -11.11 1.68 -8.04
C THR A 62 -11.21 3.20 -8.02
N PHE A 63 -12.28 3.75 -7.45
CA PHE A 63 -12.44 5.19 -7.30
C PHE A 63 -11.50 5.78 -6.23
N TYR A 64 -11.27 5.08 -5.13
CA TYR A 64 -10.42 5.52 -4.04
C TYR A 64 -8.99 5.02 -4.21
N GLU A 65 -8.03 5.92 -4.42
CA GLU A 65 -6.59 5.61 -4.57
C GLU A 65 -5.99 4.83 -3.39
N ASN A 66 -6.62 4.90 -2.22
CA ASN A 66 -6.13 4.21 -1.03
C ASN A 66 -6.27 2.69 -1.12
N PHE A 67 -7.14 2.18 -1.97
CA PHE A 67 -7.30 0.75 -2.18
C PHE A 67 -6.32 0.22 -3.23
N SER A 68 -5.65 -0.88 -2.92
CA SER A 68 -4.70 -1.54 -3.82
C SER A 68 -5.08 -2.99 -4.02
N PHE A 69 -5.15 -3.42 -5.27
CA PHE A 69 -5.40 -4.82 -5.64
C PHE A 69 -4.12 -5.65 -5.73
N GLU A 70 -2.96 -5.01 -5.65
CA GLU A 70 -1.66 -5.68 -5.72
C GLU A 70 -1.14 -5.98 -4.32
N ALA A 71 -0.70 -7.21 -4.11
CA ALA A 71 -0.05 -7.62 -2.86
C ALA A 71 1.20 -6.79 -2.61
N LYS A 72 1.37 -6.32 -1.38
CA LYS A 72 2.50 -5.48 -0.97
C LYS A 72 3.52 -6.29 -0.19
N GLY A 73 4.78 -5.91 -0.32
CA GLY A 73 5.89 -6.50 0.42
C GLY A 73 5.85 -6.20 1.92
N LYS A 74 6.77 -6.81 2.65
CA LYS A 74 6.92 -6.62 4.10
C LYS A 74 7.16 -5.15 4.47
N TYR A 75 7.97 -4.44 3.67
CA TYR A 75 8.26 -3.02 3.83
C TYR A 75 7.63 -2.24 2.68
N VAL A 76 6.66 -1.41 2.99
CA VAL A 76 6.02 -0.51 2.03
C VAL A 76 6.68 0.86 2.15
N ILE A 77 7.43 1.25 1.13
CA ILE A 77 8.16 2.51 1.05
C ILE A 77 7.32 3.47 0.23
N LYS A 78 6.94 4.58 0.84
CA LYS A 78 6.20 5.67 0.18
C LYS A 78 7.13 6.88 0.04
N VAL A 79 7.43 7.27 -1.19
CA VAL A 79 8.21 8.47 -1.50
C VAL A 79 7.25 9.61 -1.82
N CYS A 80 7.37 10.70 -1.09
CA CYS A 80 6.55 11.88 -1.34
C CYS A 80 6.99 12.58 -2.63
N ASP A 81 6.04 12.80 -3.54
CA ASP A 81 6.23 13.54 -4.80
C ASP A 81 5.43 14.85 -4.83
N GLY A 82 5.03 15.36 -3.67
CA GLY A 82 4.42 16.67 -3.52
C GLY A 82 5.41 17.78 -3.92
N THR A 83 4.90 18.96 -4.24
CA THR A 83 5.69 20.09 -4.79
C THR A 83 6.93 20.39 -3.96
N ALA A 84 6.82 20.48 -2.64
CA ALA A 84 7.95 20.78 -1.77
C ALA A 84 9.03 19.68 -1.79
N CYS A 85 8.63 18.41 -1.82
CA CYS A 85 9.55 17.28 -1.92
C CYS A 85 10.16 17.16 -3.31
N HIS A 86 9.37 17.37 -4.36
CA HIS A 86 9.84 17.35 -5.74
C HIS A 86 10.93 18.40 -5.99
N VAL A 87 10.70 19.64 -5.58
CA VAL A 87 11.67 20.74 -5.69
C VAL A 87 12.95 20.46 -4.89
N ARG A 88 12.84 19.71 -3.81
CA ARG A 88 13.98 19.29 -2.97
C ARG A 88 14.56 17.92 -3.35
N HIS A 89 14.36 17.50 -4.61
CA HIS A 89 14.98 16.31 -5.20
C HIS A 89 14.49 14.96 -4.64
N SER A 90 13.17 14.80 -4.47
CA SER A 90 12.58 13.49 -4.15
C SER A 90 12.71 12.48 -5.31
N THR A 91 12.72 12.95 -6.56
CA THR A 91 12.83 12.09 -7.74
C THR A 91 14.12 11.26 -7.75
N PRO A 92 15.33 11.82 -7.52
CA PRO A 92 16.55 11.03 -7.39
C PRO A 92 16.51 9.95 -6.31
N VAL A 93 15.82 10.21 -5.20
CA VAL A 93 15.60 9.20 -4.13
C VAL A 93 14.78 8.03 -4.65
N LEU A 94 13.67 8.31 -5.34
CA LEU A 94 12.81 7.31 -5.95
C LEU A 94 13.54 6.47 -7.00
N GLU A 95 14.30 7.12 -7.88
CA GLU A 95 15.07 6.45 -8.93
C GLU A 95 16.17 5.55 -8.36
N ALA A 96 16.83 5.98 -7.30
CA ALA A 96 17.82 5.16 -6.59
C ALA A 96 17.20 3.91 -5.98
N LEU A 97 16.01 4.02 -5.36
CA LEU A 97 15.27 2.89 -4.82
C LEU A 97 14.82 1.92 -5.92
N TRP A 98 14.29 2.42 -7.02
CA TRP A 98 13.88 1.57 -8.13
C TRP A 98 15.06 0.81 -8.74
N LYS A 99 16.18 1.48 -8.93
CA LYS A 99 17.40 0.87 -9.47
C LYS A 99 17.94 -0.23 -8.56
N GLU A 100 18.03 0.06 -7.26
CA GLU A 100 18.55 -0.89 -6.26
C GLU A 100 17.66 -2.13 -6.10
N LEU A 101 16.35 -1.94 -6.17
CA LEU A 101 15.37 -3.00 -5.94
C LEU A 101 14.89 -3.69 -7.23
N GLY A 102 15.37 -3.26 -8.40
CA GLY A 102 14.92 -3.77 -9.70
C GLY A 102 13.45 -3.47 -9.98
N LEU A 103 12.96 -2.33 -9.54
CA LEU A 103 11.58 -1.87 -9.67
C LEU A 103 11.43 -0.80 -10.76
N SER A 104 10.20 -0.43 -11.06
CA SER A 104 9.86 0.58 -12.06
C SER A 104 8.45 1.14 -11.82
N LYS A 105 8.03 2.12 -12.66
CA LYS A 105 6.65 2.63 -12.64
C LYS A 105 5.55 1.57 -12.86
N LYS A 106 5.91 0.39 -13.37
CA LYS A 106 4.97 -0.72 -13.63
C LYS A 106 5.13 -1.88 -12.66
N LYS A 107 6.27 -1.98 -12.01
CA LYS A 107 6.58 -3.04 -11.04
C LYS A 107 6.94 -2.39 -9.72
N HIS A 108 6.01 -2.43 -8.79
CA HIS A 108 6.13 -1.73 -7.50
C HIS A 108 6.67 -2.60 -6.37
N THR A 109 6.59 -3.93 -6.49
CA THR A 109 6.96 -4.88 -5.44
C THR A 109 8.06 -5.83 -5.93
N THR A 110 9.04 -6.10 -5.07
CA THR A 110 10.12 -7.06 -5.34
C THR A 110 9.59 -8.49 -5.39
N ASP A 111 10.25 -9.37 -6.17
CA ASP A 111 9.80 -10.75 -6.35
C ASP A 111 9.84 -11.57 -5.05
N ASP A 112 10.73 -11.22 -4.12
CA ASP A 112 10.81 -11.81 -2.78
C ASP A 112 9.75 -11.29 -1.81
N MET A 113 8.86 -10.40 -2.25
CA MET A 113 7.83 -9.76 -1.44
C MET A 113 8.36 -9.01 -0.21
N MET A 114 9.60 -8.55 -0.27
CA MET A 114 10.23 -7.83 0.82
C MET A 114 9.95 -6.33 0.78
N PHE A 115 10.02 -5.73 -0.40
CA PHE A 115 9.86 -4.29 -0.58
C PHE A 115 8.79 -3.95 -1.61
N THR A 116 7.99 -2.94 -1.29
CA THR A 116 7.11 -2.25 -2.23
C THR A 116 7.47 -0.77 -2.22
N VAL A 117 7.64 -0.16 -3.38
CA VAL A 117 7.94 1.27 -3.53
C VAL A 117 6.80 1.96 -4.27
N GLU A 118 6.18 2.92 -3.61
CA GLU A 118 5.07 3.72 -4.13
C GLU A 118 5.40 5.21 -4.05
N THR A 119 4.77 6.00 -4.88
CA THR A 119 4.76 7.46 -4.75
C THR A 119 3.44 7.91 -4.13
N VAL A 120 3.51 8.98 -3.34
CA VAL A 120 2.33 9.64 -2.79
C VAL A 120 2.38 11.12 -3.08
N SER A 121 1.22 11.73 -3.34
CA SER A 121 1.12 13.16 -3.69
C SER A 121 1.57 14.08 -2.55
N CYS A 122 1.34 13.69 -1.29
CA CYS A 122 1.84 14.41 -0.11
C CYS A 122 1.75 13.55 1.15
N LEU A 123 2.82 13.52 1.95
CA LEU A 123 2.84 12.90 3.29
C LEU A 123 2.46 13.89 4.42
N GLY A 124 2.24 15.17 4.09
CA GLY A 124 1.92 16.18 5.10
C GLY A 124 3.10 16.67 5.93
N ALA A 125 4.33 16.32 5.56
CA ALA A 125 5.56 16.66 6.29
C ALA A 125 6.49 17.57 5.46
N CYS A 126 5.95 18.59 4.81
CA CYS A 126 6.67 19.45 3.84
C CYS A 126 7.89 20.17 4.43
N GLY A 127 7.86 20.49 5.71
CA GLY A 127 9.01 21.08 6.42
C GLY A 127 10.22 20.16 6.54
N LEU A 128 10.01 18.85 6.37
CA LEU A 128 11.03 17.81 6.46
C LEU A 128 11.46 17.28 5.08
N ALA A 129 11.04 17.93 4.00
CA ALA A 129 11.27 17.49 2.62
C ALA A 129 12.75 17.38 2.25
N PRO A 130 13.16 16.43 1.38
CA PRO A 130 12.33 15.37 0.81
C PRO A 130 12.01 14.27 1.83
N THR A 131 10.76 13.86 1.90
CA THR A 131 10.25 12.92 2.91
C THR A 131 9.95 11.56 2.30
N MET A 132 10.25 10.53 3.04
CA MET A 132 9.92 9.15 2.74
C MET A 132 9.29 8.50 3.96
N MET A 133 8.42 7.53 3.75
CA MET A 133 7.82 6.73 4.82
C MET A 133 8.09 5.26 4.55
N VAL A 134 8.43 4.50 5.58
CA VAL A 134 8.50 3.04 5.53
C VAL A 134 7.48 2.49 6.52
N ASN A 135 6.50 1.78 6.01
CA ASN A 135 5.30 1.40 6.74
C ASN A 135 4.65 2.65 7.37
N GLU A 136 4.76 2.84 8.68
CA GLU A 136 4.19 4.01 9.38
C GLU A 136 5.26 5.00 9.87
N GLN A 137 6.54 4.70 9.66
CA GLN A 137 7.65 5.52 10.12
C GLN A 137 8.09 6.53 9.05
N VAL A 138 8.13 7.81 9.42
CA VAL A 138 8.55 8.91 8.55
C VAL A 138 10.05 9.12 8.65
N TYR A 139 10.71 9.28 7.50
CA TYR A 139 12.14 9.58 7.36
C TYR A 139 12.31 10.94 6.68
N PRO A 140 12.83 11.95 7.39
CA PRO A 140 12.99 13.30 6.87
C PRO A 140 14.30 13.48 6.10
N SER A 141 14.35 14.54 5.29
CA SER A 141 15.57 15.00 4.62
C SER A 141 16.34 13.88 3.92
N MET A 142 15.60 13.08 3.13
CA MET A 142 16.16 11.92 2.46
C MET A 142 17.07 12.31 1.30
N THR A 143 18.09 11.49 1.11
CA THR A 143 18.97 11.52 -0.06
C THR A 143 19.05 10.12 -0.66
N PRO A 144 19.50 9.96 -1.92
CA PRO A 144 19.72 8.64 -2.50
C PRO A 144 20.57 7.73 -1.62
N GLU A 145 21.64 8.25 -1.04
CA GLU A 145 22.57 7.51 -0.18
C GLU A 145 21.89 7.03 1.11
N LYS A 146 21.11 7.90 1.76
CA LYS A 146 20.36 7.55 2.96
C LYS A 146 19.28 6.50 2.67
N ALA A 147 18.62 6.62 1.54
CA ALA A 147 17.61 5.65 1.11
C ALA A 147 18.21 4.26 0.88
N LEU A 148 19.35 4.18 0.20
CA LEU A 148 20.06 2.92 -0.03
C LEU A 148 20.58 2.31 1.28
N ALA A 149 21.14 3.12 2.18
CA ALA A 149 21.59 2.67 3.50
C ALA A 149 20.41 2.08 4.32
N LEU A 150 19.25 2.70 4.25
CA LEU A 150 18.03 2.20 4.92
C LEU A 150 17.58 0.85 4.34
N ILE A 151 17.63 0.67 3.02
CA ILE A 151 17.32 -0.62 2.37
C ILE A 151 18.25 -1.73 2.86
N GLU A 152 19.55 -1.46 2.95
CA GLU A 152 20.54 -2.41 3.49
C GLU A 152 20.22 -2.81 4.96
N GLU A 153 19.90 -1.81 5.79
CA GLU A 153 19.49 -2.06 7.18
C GLU A 153 18.24 -2.93 7.27
N LEU A 154 17.23 -2.64 6.46
CA LEU A 154 15.97 -3.40 6.43
C LEU A 154 16.14 -4.82 5.90
N ARG A 155 17.04 -5.03 4.92
CA ARG A 155 17.42 -6.38 4.46
C ARG A 155 18.06 -7.19 5.59
N GLY A 156 18.90 -6.56 6.40
CA GLY A 156 19.53 -7.19 7.56
C GLY A 156 18.54 -7.61 8.65
N LYS A 157 17.48 -6.83 8.85
CA LYS A 157 16.41 -7.12 9.84
C LYS A 157 15.37 -8.13 9.33
N GLY A 158 15.35 -8.40 8.04
CA GLY A 158 14.38 -9.30 7.40
C GLY A 158 14.81 -10.77 7.30
N LYS A 159 16.06 -11.10 7.73
CA LYS A 159 16.58 -12.47 7.75
C LYS A 159 16.24 -13.19 9.04
#